data_ed5449a242cf8fff2b54af2216864b38
#
_entry.id   ed5449a242cf8fff2b54af2216864b38
#
_cell.length_a   1.000
_cell.length_b   1.000
_cell.length_c   1.000
_cell.angle_alpha   90.00
_cell.angle_beta   90.00
_cell.angle_gamma   90.00
#
_symmetry.space_group_name_H-M   'P 1'
#
loop_
_entity.id
_entity.type
_entity.pdbx_description
1 polymer ?
#
loop_
_entity_poly.entity_id
_entity_poly.type
_entity_poly.pdbx_seq_one_letter_code
_entity_poly.pdbx_strand_id
1 'polypeptide(L)'
;ASASIIKDLYLHYMVKPEVDKESESFRKKLSRFSFFATFIIGVICLAFAIKPPSIITWINLYALGGLMCTFFWPIIGGLYYKKSNAKASLASAIFGVAAFAIGNQLRAAGLMPFEMHESVPGIVIGGIAFFIVAKLTYKPTDLTPEESFVFYGE
;
A
#
# COMPACT_ATOMS: atom_id res chain seq x y z
N ALA A 1 -11.34 3.90 5.57
CA ALA A 1 -11.28 5.38 5.64
C ALA A 1 -11.67 5.90 7.02
N SER A 2 -12.91 5.68 7.54
CA SER A 2 -13.31 6.23 8.85
C SER A 2 -12.47 5.73 10.01
N ALA A 3 -12.08 4.45 10.02
CA ALA A 3 -11.21 3.87 11.05
C ALA A 3 -9.82 4.53 11.08
N SER A 4 -9.22 4.81 9.94
CA SER A 4 -7.93 5.49 9.84
C SER A 4 -8.02 6.94 10.32
N ILE A 5 -9.11 7.66 9.96
CA ILE A 5 -9.33 9.04 10.44
C ILE A 5 -9.42 9.07 11.97
N ILE A 6 -10.07 8.09 12.59
CA ILE A 6 -10.24 8.04 14.03
C ILE A 6 -8.95 7.62 14.71
N LYS A 7 -8.34 6.51 14.28
CA LYS A 7 -7.19 5.91 14.95
C LYS A 7 -5.91 6.69 14.68
N ASP A 8 -5.69 7.10 13.43
CA ASP A 8 -4.42 7.70 13.04
C ASP A 8 -4.42 9.22 13.18
N LEU A 9 -5.53 9.89 12.86
CA LEU A 9 -5.59 11.35 12.92
C LEU A 9 -6.14 11.85 14.25
N TYR A 10 -7.31 11.38 14.67
CA TYR A 10 -7.97 11.91 15.86
C TYR A 10 -7.24 11.51 17.15
N LEU A 11 -6.91 10.21 17.32
CA LEU A 11 -6.24 9.74 18.53
C LEU A 11 -4.78 10.21 18.61
N HIS A 12 -4.10 10.38 17.49
CA HIS A 12 -2.69 10.75 17.48
C HIS A 12 -2.47 12.26 17.60
N TYR A 13 -3.27 13.07 16.89
CA TYR A 13 -3.06 14.52 16.82
C TYR A 13 -3.99 15.35 17.71
N MET A 14 -5.19 14.89 18.01
CA MET A 14 -6.19 15.69 18.73
C MET A 14 -6.37 15.30 20.20
N VAL A 15 -5.97 14.09 20.59
CA VAL A 15 -6.12 13.63 21.97
C VAL A 15 -4.80 13.81 22.72
N LYS A 16 -4.80 14.65 23.76
CA LYS A 16 -3.64 14.84 24.63
C LYS A 16 -3.29 13.51 25.34
N PRO A 17 -2.00 13.24 25.59
CA PRO A 17 -1.55 11.99 26.23
C PRO A 17 -2.11 11.76 27.64
N GLU A 18 -2.58 12.83 28.32
CA GLU A 18 -3.12 12.80 29.69
C GLU A 18 -4.60 12.36 29.77
N VAL A 19 -5.29 12.20 28.63
CA VAL A 19 -6.71 11.80 28.63
C VAL A 19 -6.81 10.30 28.89
N ASP A 20 -7.53 9.93 29.94
CA ASP A 20 -7.88 8.53 30.22
C ASP A 20 -8.75 7.97 29.08
N LYS A 21 -8.11 7.16 28.22
CA LYS A 21 -8.73 6.56 27.04
C LYS A 21 -9.78 5.50 27.37
N GLU A 22 -9.81 5.03 28.62
CA GLU A 22 -10.76 4.03 29.10
C GLU A 22 -12.04 4.66 29.68
N SER A 23 -12.06 5.96 29.90
CA SER A 23 -13.24 6.64 30.45
C SER A 23 -14.48 6.48 29.53
N GLU A 24 -15.60 6.19 30.13
CA GLU A 24 -16.88 6.00 29.40
C GLU A 24 -17.30 7.25 28.60
N SER A 25 -16.99 8.43 29.13
CA SER A 25 -17.23 9.71 28.48
C SER A 25 -16.39 9.89 27.19
N PHE A 26 -15.14 9.43 27.23
CA PHE A 26 -14.25 9.45 26.07
C PHE A 26 -14.73 8.48 24.99
N ARG A 27 -15.11 7.26 25.36
CA ARG A 27 -15.67 6.27 24.44
C ARG A 27 -16.94 6.75 23.75
N LYS A 28 -17.84 7.42 24.48
CA LYS A 28 -19.06 8.03 23.90
C LYS A 28 -18.74 9.14 22.90
N LYS A 29 -17.76 10.00 23.19
CA LYS A 29 -17.29 11.04 22.24
C LYS A 29 -16.68 10.43 20.99
N LEU A 30 -15.83 9.42 21.16
CA LEU A 30 -15.18 8.72 20.06
C LEU A 30 -16.21 8.03 19.15
N SER A 31 -17.23 7.39 19.75
CA SER A 31 -18.31 6.75 19.01
C SER A 31 -19.13 7.75 18.20
N ARG A 32 -19.49 8.90 18.78
CA ARG A 32 -20.19 9.97 18.04
C ARG A 32 -19.34 10.51 16.89
N PHE A 33 -18.07 10.77 17.13
CA PHE A 33 -17.16 11.25 16.08
C PHE A 33 -17.02 10.22 14.95
N SER A 34 -16.91 8.94 15.30
CA SER A 34 -16.91 7.83 14.35
C SER A 34 -18.18 7.80 13.49
N PHE A 35 -19.32 7.94 14.13
CA PHE A 35 -20.61 7.96 13.43
C PHE A 35 -20.69 9.13 12.43
N PHE A 36 -20.35 10.34 12.86
CA PHE A 36 -20.36 11.52 11.99
C PHE A 36 -19.34 11.39 10.84
N ALA A 37 -18.13 10.92 11.11
CA ALA A 37 -17.13 10.69 10.07
C ALA A 37 -17.61 9.67 9.03
N THR A 38 -18.20 8.57 9.47
CA THR A 38 -18.75 7.54 8.58
C THR A 38 -19.95 8.08 7.79
N PHE A 39 -20.82 8.84 8.45
CA PHE A 39 -21.99 9.45 7.80
C PHE A 39 -21.59 10.45 6.71
N ILE A 40 -20.64 11.35 7.00
CA ILE A 40 -20.11 12.32 6.02
C ILE A 40 -19.50 11.60 4.82
N ILE A 41 -18.66 10.59 5.06
CA ILE A 41 -18.06 9.79 3.98
C ILE A 41 -19.15 9.11 3.15
N GLY A 42 -20.17 8.55 3.81
CA GLY A 42 -21.31 7.91 3.14
C GLY A 42 -22.09 8.89 2.25
N VAL A 43 -22.36 10.09 2.73
CA VAL A 43 -23.04 11.14 1.95
C VAL A 43 -22.20 11.57 0.74
N ILE A 44 -20.89 11.74 0.92
CA ILE A 44 -19.98 12.06 -0.18
C ILE A 44 -19.99 10.93 -1.23
N CYS A 45 -19.86 9.67 -0.79
CA CYS A 45 -19.92 8.53 -1.69
C CYS A 45 -21.26 8.46 -2.44
N LEU A 46 -22.37 8.70 -1.75
CA LEU A 46 -23.70 8.72 -2.37
C LEU A 46 -23.84 9.84 -3.42
N ALA A 47 -23.32 11.03 -3.11
CA ALA A 47 -23.34 12.15 -4.06
C ALA A 47 -22.57 11.82 -5.35
N PHE A 48 -21.41 11.17 -5.23
CA PHE A 48 -20.64 10.69 -6.39
C PHE A 48 -21.30 9.51 -7.11
N ALA A 49 -22.08 8.68 -6.41
CA ALA A 49 -22.78 7.56 -7.01
C ALA A 49 -23.99 7.98 -7.89
N ILE A 50 -24.64 9.12 -7.59
CA ILE A 50 -25.77 9.64 -8.40
C ILE A 50 -25.35 10.03 -9.80
N LYS A 51 -24.15 10.61 -9.95
CA LYS A 51 -23.55 10.94 -11.25
C LYS A 51 -22.09 10.49 -11.26
N PRO A 52 -21.81 9.19 -11.43
CA PRO A 52 -20.45 8.70 -11.40
C PRO A 52 -19.66 9.30 -12.57
N PRO A 53 -18.60 10.08 -12.32
CA PRO A 53 -17.76 10.54 -13.41
C PRO A 53 -17.13 9.34 -14.08
N SER A 54 -17.12 9.29 -15.40
CA SER A 54 -16.50 8.21 -16.18
C SER A 54 -15.03 7.94 -15.82
N ILE A 55 -14.38 8.95 -15.27
CA ILE A 55 -13.00 8.89 -14.79
C ILE A 55 -12.82 7.97 -13.54
N ILE A 56 -13.86 7.67 -12.77
CA ILE A 56 -13.75 6.84 -11.55
C ILE A 56 -13.22 5.44 -11.87
N THR A 57 -13.69 4.83 -12.96
CA THR A 57 -13.22 3.51 -13.38
C THR A 57 -11.73 3.55 -13.70
N TRP A 58 -11.27 4.58 -14.41
CA TRP A 58 -9.87 4.77 -14.75
C TRP A 58 -9.00 5.00 -13.51
N ILE A 59 -9.45 5.85 -12.59
CA ILE A 59 -8.75 6.10 -11.32
C ILE A 59 -8.62 4.81 -10.51
N ASN A 60 -9.68 3.99 -10.45
CA ASN A 60 -9.66 2.74 -9.71
C ASN A 60 -8.69 1.72 -10.33
N LEU A 61 -8.75 1.54 -11.64
CA LEU A 61 -7.81 0.66 -12.37
C LEU A 61 -6.36 1.14 -12.20
N TYR A 62 -6.13 2.44 -12.27
CA TYR A 62 -4.81 3.03 -12.08
C TYR A 62 -4.29 2.83 -10.66
N ALA A 63 -5.14 3.02 -9.64
CA ALA A 63 -4.79 2.79 -8.25
C ALA A 63 -4.46 1.32 -7.97
N LEU A 64 -5.27 0.39 -8.48
CA LEU A 64 -5.02 -1.05 -8.33
C LEU A 64 -3.73 -1.47 -9.05
N GLY A 65 -3.48 -0.99 -10.26
CA GLY A 65 -2.23 -1.23 -10.99
C GLY A 65 -1.00 -0.75 -10.24
N GLY A 66 -1.05 0.45 -9.69
CA GLY A 66 0.01 1.02 -8.86
C GLY A 66 0.26 0.21 -7.58
N LEU A 67 -0.81 -0.20 -6.89
CA LEU A 67 -0.70 -1.07 -5.70
C LEU A 67 -0.10 -2.43 -6.04
N MET A 68 -0.50 -3.06 -7.14
CA MET A 68 0.12 -4.31 -7.59
C MET A 68 1.61 -4.15 -7.84
N CYS A 69 2.03 -3.11 -8.56
CA CYS A 69 3.44 -2.87 -8.84
C CYS A 69 4.26 -2.58 -7.58
N THR A 70 3.63 -1.99 -6.56
CA THR A 70 4.29 -1.68 -5.28
C THR A 70 4.47 -2.92 -4.40
N PHE A 71 3.43 -3.73 -4.25
CA PHE A 71 3.38 -4.75 -3.21
C PHE A 71 3.61 -6.19 -3.70
N PHE A 72 3.52 -6.44 -5.00
CA PHE A 72 3.63 -7.79 -5.55
C PHE A 72 4.93 -8.49 -5.13
N TRP A 73 6.08 -7.90 -5.44
CA TRP A 73 7.36 -8.51 -5.11
C TRP A 73 7.74 -8.44 -3.64
N PRO A 74 7.47 -7.35 -2.89
CA PRO A 74 7.61 -7.36 -1.43
C PRO A 74 6.87 -8.50 -0.74
N ILE A 75 5.64 -8.79 -1.15
CA ILE A 75 4.84 -9.87 -0.55
C ILE A 75 5.36 -11.23 -1.00
N ILE A 76 5.43 -11.49 -2.31
CA ILE A 76 5.85 -12.81 -2.83
C ILE A 76 7.30 -13.08 -2.49
N GLY A 77 8.17 -12.11 -2.69
CA GLY A 77 9.58 -12.25 -2.37
C GLY A 77 9.81 -12.38 -0.86
N GLY A 78 9.04 -11.69 -0.03
CA GLY A 78 9.10 -11.82 1.43
C GLY A 78 8.69 -13.21 1.91
N LEU A 79 7.69 -13.83 1.29
CA LEU A 79 7.19 -15.15 1.68
C LEU A 79 8.02 -16.32 1.13
N TYR A 80 8.51 -16.20 -0.10
CA TYR A 80 9.11 -17.35 -0.80
C TYR A 80 10.62 -17.23 -1.04
N TYR A 81 11.20 -16.03 -0.94
CA TYR A 81 12.61 -15.83 -1.22
C TYR A 81 13.44 -15.64 0.05
N LYS A 82 14.19 -16.66 0.45
CA LYS A 82 14.99 -16.70 1.68
C LYS A 82 16.01 -15.55 1.85
N LYS A 83 16.41 -14.88 0.78
CA LYS A 83 17.34 -13.73 0.81
C LYS A 83 16.61 -12.38 0.74
N SER A 84 15.30 -12.39 0.96
CA SER A 84 14.51 -11.17 1.03
C SER A 84 14.95 -10.28 2.20
N ASN A 85 14.94 -8.97 1.98
CA ASN A 85 15.24 -7.99 3.01
C ASN A 85 14.50 -6.68 2.77
N ALA A 86 14.42 -5.83 3.79
CA ALA A 86 13.69 -4.56 3.72
C ALA A 86 14.18 -3.64 2.58
N LYS A 87 15.49 -3.64 2.28
CA LYS A 87 16.06 -2.82 1.20
C LYS A 87 15.61 -3.29 -0.19
N ALA A 88 15.53 -4.61 -0.41
CA ALA A 88 15.04 -5.18 -1.64
C ALA A 88 13.54 -4.88 -1.85
N SER A 89 12.74 -5.01 -0.78
CA SER A 89 11.32 -4.69 -0.80
C SER A 89 11.08 -3.21 -1.13
N LEU A 90 11.84 -2.31 -0.49
CA LEU A 90 11.75 -0.88 -0.77
C LEU A 90 12.18 -0.53 -2.21
N ALA A 91 13.27 -1.09 -2.68
CA ALA A 91 13.73 -0.90 -4.05
C ALA A 91 12.68 -1.38 -5.07
N SER A 92 12.12 -2.57 -4.87
CA SER A 92 11.06 -3.10 -5.71
C SER A 92 9.83 -2.17 -5.76
N ALA A 93 9.39 -1.66 -4.61
CA ALA A 93 8.26 -0.76 -4.52
C ALA A 93 8.52 0.54 -5.31
N ILE A 94 9.68 1.16 -5.11
CA ILE A 94 10.05 2.42 -5.78
C ILE A 94 10.16 2.23 -7.30
N PHE A 95 10.94 1.24 -7.73
CA PHE A 95 11.16 1.00 -9.17
C PHE A 95 9.91 0.46 -9.86
N GLY A 96 9.10 -0.35 -9.18
CA GLY A 96 7.84 -0.86 -9.70
C GLY A 96 6.83 0.26 -9.97
N VAL A 97 6.64 1.17 -9.00
CA VAL A 97 5.75 2.34 -9.17
C VAL A 97 6.29 3.31 -10.22
N ALA A 98 7.59 3.58 -10.22
CA ALA A 98 8.19 4.46 -11.22
C ALA A 98 7.99 3.91 -12.65
N ALA A 99 8.23 2.62 -12.84
CA ALA A 99 8.02 1.95 -14.12
C ALA A 99 6.54 1.92 -14.55
N PHE A 100 5.62 1.74 -13.59
CA PHE A 100 4.19 1.84 -13.83
C PHE A 100 3.79 3.25 -14.29
N ALA A 101 4.28 4.30 -13.61
CA ALA A 101 4.01 5.68 -13.97
C ALA A 101 4.57 6.04 -15.36
N ILE A 102 5.79 5.61 -15.66
CA ILE A 102 6.40 5.78 -17.00
C ILE A 102 5.60 5.00 -18.05
N GLY A 103 5.23 3.76 -17.75
CA GLY A 103 4.40 2.92 -18.62
C GLY A 103 3.06 3.58 -18.97
N ASN A 104 2.42 4.23 -18.01
CA ASN A 104 1.19 4.98 -18.25
C ASN A 104 1.41 6.16 -19.22
N GLN A 105 2.51 6.90 -19.06
CA GLN A 105 2.85 8.00 -20.00
C GLN A 105 3.14 7.48 -21.42
N LEU A 106 3.87 6.37 -21.52
CA LEU A 106 4.14 5.74 -22.82
C LEU A 106 2.88 5.23 -23.49
N ARG A 107 1.94 4.68 -22.72
CA ARG A 107 0.64 4.26 -23.22
C ARG A 107 -0.20 5.44 -23.71
N ALA A 108 -0.24 6.53 -22.96
CA ALA A 108 -0.92 7.76 -23.34
C ALA A 108 -0.33 8.37 -24.63
N ALA A 109 0.97 8.20 -24.87
CA ALA A 109 1.67 8.62 -26.09
C ALA A 109 1.54 7.62 -27.25
N GLY A 110 0.87 6.47 -27.08
CA GLY A 110 0.74 5.43 -28.10
C GLY A 110 2.05 4.67 -28.42
N LEU A 111 3.04 4.77 -27.52
CA LEU A 111 4.37 4.17 -27.70
C LEU A 111 4.51 2.79 -27.02
N MET A 112 3.45 2.28 -26.40
CA MET A 112 3.49 0.96 -25.76
C MET A 112 3.47 -0.16 -26.79
N PRO A 113 4.44 -1.09 -26.75
CA PRO A 113 4.44 -2.23 -27.63
C PRO A 113 3.33 -3.22 -27.23
N PHE A 114 2.68 -3.83 -28.21
CA PHE A 114 1.68 -4.90 -28.04
C PHE A 114 0.43 -4.53 -27.20
N GLU A 115 0.08 -3.26 -27.08
CA GLU A 115 -1.07 -2.79 -26.28
C GLU A 115 -1.07 -3.31 -24.82
N MET A 116 0.13 -3.59 -24.29
CA MET A 116 0.29 -4.10 -22.92
C MET A 116 -0.23 -3.10 -21.88
N HIS A 117 -0.79 -3.64 -20.82
CA HIS A 117 -1.18 -2.83 -19.67
C HIS A 117 0.08 -2.32 -18.94
N GLU A 118 0.05 -1.07 -18.47
CA GLU A 118 1.17 -0.41 -17.78
C GLU A 118 1.66 -1.12 -16.51
N SER A 119 0.86 -2.00 -15.94
CA SER A 119 1.27 -2.82 -14.78
C SER A 119 2.35 -3.85 -15.15
N VAL A 120 2.40 -4.30 -16.41
CA VAL A 120 3.36 -5.34 -16.82
C VAL A 120 4.81 -4.86 -16.67
N PRO A 121 5.23 -3.73 -17.27
CA PRO A 121 6.57 -3.21 -17.04
C PRO A 121 6.82 -2.87 -15.57
N GLY A 122 5.81 -2.39 -14.83
CA GLY A 122 5.94 -2.13 -13.39
C GLY A 122 6.31 -3.36 -12.59
N ILE A 123 5.61 -4.49 -12.82
CA ILE A 123 5.90 -5.77 -12.15
C ILE A 123 7.26 -6.31 -12.55
N VAL A 124 7.60 -6.29 -13.84
CA VAL A 124 8.87 -6.83 -14.35
C VAL A 124 10.07 -6.05 -13.79
N ILE A 125 10.04 -4.73 -13.89
CA ILE A 125 11.14 -3.87 -13.42
C ILE A 125 11.23 -3.91 -11.89
N GLY A 126 10.10 -3.92 -11.18
CA GLY A 126 10.05 -4.11 -9.74
C GLY A 126 10.69 -5.43 -9.31
N GLY A 127 10.44 -6.53 -10.05
CA GLY A 127 11.05 -7.84 -9.81
C GLY A 127 12.57 -7.84 -10.02
N ILE A 128 13.02 -7.28 -11.12
CA ILE A 128 14.45 -7.15 -11.40
C ILE A 128 15.16 -6.38 -10.28
N ALA A 129 14.59 -5.24 -9.88
CA ALA A 129 15.13 -4.45 -8.77
C ALA A 129 15.13 -5.24 -7.45
N PHE A 130 14.05 -5.97 -7.15
CA PHE A 130 13.97 -6.83 -5.97
C PHE A 130 15.11 -7.84 -5.91
N PHE A 131 15.28 -8.65 -6.95
CA PHE A 131 16.27 -9.71 -6.95
C PHE A 131 17.71 -9.20 -6.97
N ILE A 132 17.98 -8.11 -7.69
CA ILE A 132 19.31 -7.49 -7.70
C ILE A 132 19.66 -6.97 -6.30
N VAL A 133 18.80 -6.15 -5.71
CA VAL A 133 19.07 -5.56 -4.40
C VAL A 133 19.08 -6.62 -3.31
N ALA A 134 18.21 -7.63 -3.37
CA ALA A 134 18.24 -8.75 -2.43
C ALA A 134 19.60 -9.47 -2.45
N LYS A 135 20.14 -9.77 -3.62
CA LYS A 135 21.47 -10.42 -3.74
C LYS A 135 22.61 -9.54 -3.22
N LEU A 136 22.56 -8.23 -3.51
CA LEU A 136 23.62 -7.29 -3.15
C LEU A 136 23.63 -6.94 -1.66
N THR A 137 22.45 -6.96 -1.01
CA THR A 137 22.31 -6.51 0.37
C THR A 137 22.02 -7.62 1.36
N TYR A 138 22.01 -8.86 0.91
CA TYR A 138 21.80 -10.02 1.78
C TYR A 138 22.93 -10.19 2.79
N LYS A 139 22.58 -10.25 4.08
CA LYS A 139 23.49 -10.57 5.18
C LYS A 139 22.95 -11.78 5.93
N PRO A 140 23.68 -12.91 5.97
CA PRO A 140 23.19 -14.15 6.59
C PRO A 140 22.92 -14.07 8.09
N THR A 141 23.43 -13.02 8.75
CA THR A 141 23.45 -12.88 10.22
C THR A 141 22.27 -12.11 10.78
N ASP A 142 21.35 -11.64 9.96
CA ASP A 142 20.30 -10.68 10.37
C ASP A 142 19.01 -11.34 10.87
N LEU A 143 18.95 -12.68 10.96
CA LEU A 143 17.77 -13.37 11.49
C LEU A 143 18.01 -13.77 12.95
N THR A 144 17.09 -13.35 13.83
CA THR A 144 17.06 -13.88 15.20
C THR A 144 16.64 -15.37 15.21
N PRO A 145 16.99 -16.17 16.25
CA PRO A 145 16.57 -17.57 16.31
C PRO A 145 15.05 -17.77 16.20
N GLU A 146 14.26 -16.82 16.72
CA GLU A 146 12.79 -16.83 16.61
C GLU A 146 12.31 -16.57 15.18
N GLU A 147 12.95 -15.64 14.46
CA GLU A 147 12.65 -15.37 13.06
C GLU A 147 13.06 -16.53 12.15
N SER A 148 14.18 -17.19 12.44
CA SER A 148 14.63 -18.38 11.69
C SER A 148 13.62 -19.53 11.85
N PHE A 149 13.07 -19.72 13.04
CA PHE A 149 12.04 -20.75 13.27
C PHE A 149 10.76 -20.47 12.49
N VAL A 150 10.30 -19.22 12.45
CA VAL A 150 9.09 -18.82 11.69
C VAL A 150 9.26 -19.02 10.18
N PHE A 151 10.46 -18.72 9.63
CA PHE A 151 10.70 -18.80 8.19
C PHE A 151 11.22 -20.15 7.70
N TYR A 152 11.88 -20.93 8.54
CA TYR A 152 12.56 -22.17 8.12
C TYR A 152 12.09 -23.40 8.86
N GLY A 153 11.34 -23.27 9.98
CA GLY A 153 10.84 -24.37 10.77
C GLY A 153 11.96 -25.17 11.51
N GLU A 154 13.16 -24.56 11.64
CA GLU A 154 14.34 -25.15 12.31
C GLU A 154 14.72 -24.35 13.54
#